data_a557b8e28e61660de3ca870354b0b961
#
_entry.id   a557b8e28e61660de3ca870354b0b961
#
_cell.length_a   1.000
_cell.length_b   1.000
_cell.length_c   1.000
_cell.angle_alpha   90.00
_cell.angle_beta   90.00
_cell.angle_gamma   90.00
#
_symmetry.space_group_name_H-M   'P 1'
#
loop_
_entity.id
_entity.type
_entity.pdbx_description
1 polymer ?
#
loop_
_entity_poly.entity_id
_entity_poly.type
_entity_poly.pdbx_seq_one_letter_code
_entity_poly.pdbx_strand_id
1 'polypeptide(L)'
;MKIAVIGAMNEEITFLKTKMKNLKEEKVFPYDFFTGNLYDNEIVLVESGIGKVSSGALFATLVNKYKDLDVIFNVGVSGGVKGKTNTGDVVISSKFSYLDADVRAFGYKYGQMASCPEYFLGDKEIIELLEKENFEFKKGMILCSDRFMTDHNFLDSILSEHFKKEDVYAVDMESTAFAQMAYLFKKRFLAIRVISDVIGENSQVEGYNSSLEYASVKSNEFLIKLLEKIK
;
A
#
# COMPACT_ATOMS: atom_id res chain seq x y z
N MET A 1 12.73 16.26 -2.59
CA MET A 1 11.71 16.04 -1.52
C MET A 1 12.25 15.08 -0.45
N LYS A 2 11.65 15.07 0.74
CA LYS A 2 11.88 14.04 1.78
C LYS A 2 10.74 13.04 1.79
N ILE A 3 11.03 11.80 1.43
CA ILE A 3 10.04 10.79 1.10
C ILE A 3 10.21 9.59 2.01
N ALA A 4 9.14 9.13 2.66
CA ALA A 4 9.14 7.85 3.34
C ALA A 4 8.62 6.75 2.42
N VAL A 5 9.26 5.58 2.49
CA VAL A 5 8.86 4.37 1.80
C VAL A 5 8.73 3.24 2.82
N ILE A 6 7.56 2.62 2.87
CA ILE A 6 7.21 1.55 3.80
C ILE A 6 6.91 0.28 3.00
N GLY A 7 7.59 -0.82 3.33
CA GLY A 7 7.16 -2.17 2.97
C GLY A 7 6.71 -2.91 4.22
N ALA A 8 5.86 -3.91 4.08
CA ALA A 8 5.44 -4.74 5.20
C ALA A 8 6.45 -5.84 5.54
N MET A 9 7.25 -6.23 4.55
CA MET A 9 8.20 -7.34 4.63
C MET A 9 9.56 -6.92 4.08
N ASN A 10 10.60 -7.64 4.47
CA ASN A 10 11.97 -7.40 4.01
C ASN A 10 12.10 -7.50 2.47
N GLU A 11 11.38 -8.42 1.85
CA GLU A 11 11.35 -8.63 0.39
C GLU A 11 10.87 -7.38 -0.34
N GLU A 12 9.96 -6.61 0.28
CA GLU A 12 9.37 -5.41 -0.31
C GLU A 12 10.27 -4.17 -0.22
N ILE A 13 11.31 -4.18 0.63
CA ILE A 13 12.21 -3.04 0.83
C ILE A 13 13.64 -3.29 0.35
N THR A 14 14.06 -4.55 0.26
CA THR A 14 15.47 -4.90 -0.01
C THR A 14 15.95 -4.35 -1.34
N PHE A 15 15.16 -4.46 -2.42
CA PHE A 15 15.58 -3.97 -3.74
C PHE A 15 15.80 -2.46 -3.73
N LEU A 16 14.87 -1.67 -3.16
CA LEU A 16 15.02 -0.22 -3.05
C LEU A 16 16.25 0.16 -2.23
N LYS A 17 16.48 -0.54 -1.11
CA LYS A 17 17.66 -0.35 -0.27
C LYS A 17 18.97 -0.45 -1.05
N THR A 18 19.07 -1.41 -2.00
CA THR A 18 20.28 -1.57 -2.85
C THR A 18 20.51 -0.41 -3.83
N LYS A 19 19.47 0.37 -4.13
CA LYS A 19 19.54 1.52 -5.07
C LYS A 19 19.85 2.84 -4.39
N MET A 20 19.68 2.91 -3.07
CA MET A 20 19.93 4.13 -2.29
C MET A 20 21.43 4.42 -2.18
N LYS A 21 21.80 5.70 -2.31
CA LYS A 21 23.16 6.21 -2.08
C LYS A 21 23.24 6.79 -0.67
N ASN A 22 24.46 6.86 -0.12
CA ASN A 22 24.73 7.43 1.21
C ASN A 22 23.90 6.76 2.31
N LEU A 23 23.69 5.46 2.20
CA LEU A 23 22.85 4.68 3.09
C LEU A 23 23.36 4.75 4.54
N LYS A 24 22.45 5.07 5.46
CA LYS A 24 22.67 5.03 6.91
C LYS A 24 21.56 4.23 7.56
N GLU A 25 21.90 3.48 8.58
CA GLU A 25 20.94 2.73 9.40
C GLU A 25 20.80 3.39 10.76
N GLU A 26 19.56 3.51 11.23
CA GLU A 26 19.25 4.03 12.57
C GLU A 26 18.19 3.17 13.22
N LYS A 27 18.49 2.67 14.42
CA LYS A 27 17.56 1.84 15.21
C LYS A 27 16.67 2.70 16.08
N VAL A 28 15.35 2.54 15.92
CA VAL A 28 14.33 3.10 16.80
C VAL A 28 13.38 1.97 17.17
N PHE A 29 13.68 1.32 18.30
CA PHE A 29 12.97 0.11 18.70
C PHE A 29 11.45 0.22 18.52
N PRO A 30 10.80 -0.75 17.87
CA PRO A 30 11.38 -2.02 17.37
C PRO A 30 11.85 -1.97 15.90
N TYR A 31 11.95 -0.80 15.27
CA TYR A 31 12.19 -0.62 13.82
C TYR A 31 13.63 -0.26 13.48
N ASP A 32 14.09 -0.74 12.32
CA ASP A 32 15.32 -0.32 11.68
C ASP A 32 14.98 0.64 10.52
N PHE A 33 15.38 1.90 10.64
CA PHE A 33 15.20 2.92 9.61
C PHE A 33 16.46 3.03 8.75
N PHE A 34 16.27 3.03 7.44
CA PHE A 34 17.35 3.25 6.48
C PHE A 34 17.15 4.60 5.81
N THR A 35 18.10 5.51 5.96
CA THR A 35 18.09 6.82 5.31
C THR A 35 19.14 6.89 4.25
N GLY A 36 18.87 7.62 3.16
CA GLY A 36 19.80 7.79 2.04
C GLY A 36 19.20 8.64 0.95
N ASN A 37 19.80 8.61 -0.22
CA ASN A 37 19.35 9.40 -1.36
C ASN A 37 19.03 8.52 -2.56
N LEU A 38 17.98 8.88 -3.29
CA LEU A 38 17.68 8.32 -4.60
C LEU A 38 17.24 9.48 -5.52
N TYR A 39 17.98 9.69 -6.61
CA TYR A 39 17.91 10.93 -7.41
C TYR A 39 18.07 12.15 -6.51
N ASP A 40 17.22 13.17 -6.67
CA ASP A 40 17.23 14.41 -5.87
C ASP A 40 16.39 14.30 -4.57
N ASN A 41 15.97 13.09 -4.20
CA ASN A 41 15.13 12.86 -3.03
C ASN A 41 15.90 12.26 -1.86
N GLU A 42 15.60 12.74 -0.65
CA GLU A 42 15.98 12.09 0.61
C GLU A 42 14.96 11.01 0.92
N ILE A 43 15.41 9.78 1.10
CA ILE A 43 14.56 8.62 1.33
C ILE A 43 14.70 8.13 2.77
N VAL A 44 13.57 7.89 3.41
CA VAL A 44 13.45 7.16 4.67
C VAL A 44 12.75 5.84 4.38
N LEU A 45 13.48 4.75 4.41
CA LEU A 45 12.98 3.39 4.10
C LEU A 45 12.83 2.60 5.40
N VAL A 46 11.73 1.85 5.56
CA VAL A 46 11.46 1.07 6.77
C VAL A 46 10.53 -0.10 6.50
N GLU A 47 10.74 -1.21 7.23
CA GLU A 47 9.83 -2.35 7.29
C GLU A 47 8.85 -2.19 8.45
N SER A 48 7.56 -2.44 8.20
CA SER A 48 6.52 -2.28 9.23
C SER A 48 6.18 -3.55 9.98
N GLY A 49 6.41 -4.70 9.38
CA GLY A 49 5.70 -5.92 9.71
C GLY A 49 4.28 -5.94 9.12
N ILE A 50 3.67 -7.11 9.12
CA ILE A 50 2.37 -7.39 8.49
C ILE A 50 1.21 -6.98 9.42
N GLY A 51 0.12 -6.50 8.81
CA GLY A 51 -1.16 -6.28 9.46
C GLY A 51 -1.37 -4.86 10.01
N LYS A 52 -2.62 -4.58 10.36
CA LYS A 52 -3.11 -3.24 10.70
C LYS A 52 -2.45 -2.64 11.95
N VAL A 53 -2.19 -3.45 12.97
CA VAL A 53 -1.55 -2.98 14.21
C VAL A 53 -0.11 -2.57 13.95
N SER A 54 0.66 -3.41 13.22
CA SER A 54 2.04 -3.11 12.82
C SER A 54 2.10 -1.83 12.00
N SER A 55 1.19 -1.68 11.03
CA SER A 55 1.07 -0.48 10.20
C SER A 55 0.85 0.79 11.03
N GLY A 56 -0.10 0.75 11.96
CA GLY A 56 -0.42 1.89 12.82
C GLY A 56 0.74 2.27 13.74
N ALA A 57 1.39 1.29 14.37
CA ALA A 57 2.52 1.49 15.27
C ALA A 57 3.72 2.09 14.54
N LEU A 58 4.08 1.52 13.38
CA LEU A 58 5.16 2.09 12.56
C LEU A 58 4.84 3.50 12.11
N PHE A 59 3.64 3.74 11.54
CA PHE A 59 3.32 5.06 10.99
C PHE A 59 3.43 6.16 12.05
N ALA A 60 2.92 5.92 13.26
CA ALA A 60 3.05 6.87 14.36
C ALA A 60 4.52 7.13 14.73
N THR A 61 5.34 6.09 14.78
CA THR A 61 6.78 6.20 15.06
C THR A 61 7.47 7.00 13.96
N LEU A 62 7.20 6.69 12.69
CA LEU A 62 7.79 7.35 11.52
C LEU A 62 7.52 8.85 11.51
N VAL A 63 6.25 9.27 11.62
CA VAL A 63 5.89 10.69 11.51
C VAL A 63 6.28 11.52 12.73
N ASN A 64 6.41 10.89 13.90
CA ASN A 64 6.93 11.57 15.08
C ASN A 64 8.45 11.78 15.01
N LYS A 65 9.17 10.86 14.39
CA LYS A 65 10.61 10.94 14.18
C LYS A 65 10.97 11.89 13.02
N TYR A 66 10.31 11.74 11.89
CA TYR A 66 10.53 12.51 10.67
C TYR A 66 9.33 13.41 10.38
N LYS A 67 9.31 14.60 11.02
CA LYS A 67 8.16 15.53 10.95
C LYS A 67 8.01 16.22 9.60
N ASP A 68 9.09 16.32 8.87
CA ASP A 68 9.26 17.06 7.61
C ASP A 68 9.08 16.19 6.34
N LEU A 69 8.41 15.03 6.47
CA LEU A 69 8.08 14.19 5.33
C LEU A 69 7.06 14.87 4.42
N ASP A 70 7.40 14.97 3.13
CA ASP A 70 6.55 15.53 2.09
C ASP A 70 5.48 14.55 1.63
N VAL A 71 5.84 13.26 1.46
CA VAL A 71 4.93 12.19 1.05
C VAL A 71 5.40 10.85 1.60
N ILE A 72 4.45 9.94 1.82
CA ILE A 72 4.70 8.58 2.31
C ILE A 72 4.15 7.60 1.27
N PHE A 73 5.00 6.68 0.81
CA PHE A 73 4.61 5.57 -0.05
C PHE A 73 4.59 4.27 0.74
N ASN A 74 3.55 3.46 0.52
CA ASN A 74 3.56 2.07 0.91
C ASN A 74 3.68 1.21 -0.34
N VAL A 75 4.80 0.52 -0.48
CA VAL A 75 5.09 -0.37 -1.61
C VAL A 75 4.95 -1.82 -1.18
N GLY A 76 4.56 -2.68 -2.09
CA GLY A 76 4.48 -4.10 -1.80
C GLY A 76 3.58 -4.88 -2.76
N VAL A 77 3.18 -6.05 -2.29
CA VAL A 77 2.34 -6.98 -3.06
C VAL A 77 0.91 -7.02 -2.54
N SER A 78 0.00 -7.61 -3.31
CA SER A 78 -1.41 -7.80 -2.90
C SER A 78 -2.07 -8.91 -3.69
N GLY A 79 -3.12 -9.50 -3.11
CA GLY A 79 -4.02 -10.38 -3.83
C GLY A 79 -4.92 -9.60 -4.80
N GLY A 80 -5.02 -10.07 -6.02
CA GLY A 80 -5.84 -9.47 -7.08
C GLY A 80 -7.29 -9.94 -7.05
N VAL A 81 -8.21 -9.05 -7.43
CA VAL A 81 -9.62 -9.42 -7.61
C VAL A 81 -9.78 -10.17 -8.94
N LYS A 82 -10.29 -11.39 -8.88
CA LYS A 82 -10.49 -12.27 -10.04
C LYS A 82 -11.33 -11.59 -11.12
N GLY A 83 -10.88 -11.70 -12.37
CA GLY A 83 -11.54 -11.07 -13.52
C GLY A 83 -11.29 -9.56 -13.67
N LYS A 84 -10.60 -8.92 -12.71
CA LYS A 84 -10.22 -7.50 -12.80
C LYS A 84 -8.71 -7.29 -12.88
N THR A 85 -7.92 -8.17 -12.26
CA THR A 85 -6.44 -8.10 -12.25
C THR A 85 -5.82 -9.46 -12.52
N ASN A 86 -4.58 -9.42 -13.00
CA ASN A 86 -3.72 -10.57 -13.22
C ASN A 86 -2.42 -10.41 -12.43
N THR A 87 -1.75 -11.52 -12.14
CA THR A 87 -0.42 -11.50 -11.52
C THR A 87 0.52 -10.59 -12.33
N GLY A 88 1.21 -9.71 -11.63
CA GLY A 88 2.10 -8.71 -12.21
C GLY A 88 1.44 -7.37 -12.55
N ASP A 89 0.12 -7.23 -12.51
CA ASP A 89 -0.51 -5.92 -12.68
C ASP A 89 -0.08 -4.96 -11.57
N VAL A 90 0.15 -3.69 -11.93
CA VAL A 90 0.37 -2.61 -10.96
C VAL A 90 -0.97 -1.97 -10.62
N VAL A 91 -1.26 -1.84 -9.33
CA VAL A 91 -2.44 -1.16 -8.81
C VAL A 91 -2.02 0.06 -7.99
N ILE A 92 -2.57 1.22 -8.34
CA ILE A 92 -2.43 2.47 -7.59
C ILE A 92 -3.76 2.78 -6.91
N SER A 93 -3.72 2.89 -5.59
CA SER A 93 -4.93 3.15 -4.83
C SER A 93 -5.36 4.62 -4.90
N SER A 94 -6.50 4.88 -5.52
CA SER A 94 -7.18 6.17 -5.41
C SER A 94 -8.07 6.27 -4.18
N LYS A 95 -8.54 5.11 -3.67
CA LYS A 95 -9.38 4.98 -2.48
C LYS A 95 -8.97 3.77 -1.66
N PHE A 96 -9.13 3.87 -0.34
CA PHE A 96 -8.88 2.80 0.61
C PHE A 96 -10.08 2.59 1.49
N SER A 97 -10.43 1.33 1.77
CA SER A 97 -11.46 0.95 2.72
C SER A 97 -11.11 -0.37 3.41
N TYR A 98 -11.65 -0.59 4.59
CA TYR A 98 -11.50 -1.88 5.25
C TYR A 98 -12.45 -2.92 4.65
N LEU A 99 -11.96 -4.14 4.48
CA LEU A 99 -12.78 -5.27 4.06
C LEU A 99 -13.55 -5.90 5.25
N ASP A 100 -13.08 -5.67 6.47
CA ASP A 100 -13.54 -6.36 7.67
C ASP A 100 -14.05 -5.40 8.79
N ALA A 101 -14.20 -4.12 8.50
CA ALA A 101 -14.79 -3.16 9.44
C ALA A 101 -16.31 -3.05 9.21
N ASP A 102 -17.08 -3.34 10.24
CA ASP A 102 -18.55 -3.21 10.20
C ASP A 102 -19.09 -2.53 11.46
N VAL A 103 -19.37 -1.26 11.34
CA VAL A 103 -20.02 -0.45 12.38
C VAL A 103 -21.34 0.14 11.89
N ARG A 104 -22.02 -0.56 10.96
CA ARG A 104 -23.32 -0.17 10.38
C ARG A 104 -24.42 -0.02 11.42
N ALA A 105 -24.34 -0.74 12.54
CA ALA A 105 -25.26 -0.57 13.66
C ALA A 105 -25.32 0.88 14.20
N PHE A 106 -24.28 1.69 13.93
CA PHE A 106 -24.20 3.10 14.31
C PHE A 106 -24.37 4.07 13.12
N GLY A 107 -24.91 3.58 11.99
CA GLY A 107 -25.22 4.41 10.82
C GLY A 107 -24.05 4.65 9.85
N TYR A 108 -22.90 4.01 10.05
CA TYR A 108 -21.77 4.08 9.13
C TYR A 108 -21.95 3.13 7.93
N LYS A 109 -21.14 3.31 6.90
CA LYS A 109 -21.07 2.38 5.77
C LYS A 109 -20.22 1.15 6.14
N TYR A 110 -20.41 0.05 5.41
CA TYR A 110 -19.50 -1.10 5.50
C TYR A 110 -18.08 -0.67 5.08
N GLY A 111 -17.08 -1.14 5.79
CA GLY A 111 -15.67 -0.75 5.56
C GLY A 111 -15.26 0.60 6.16
N GLN A 112 -16.21 1.40 6.62
CA GLN A 112 -15.96 2.68 7.27
C GLN A 112 -15.68 2.50 8.77
N MET A 113 -14.61 3.10 9.28
CA MET A 113 -14.36 3.18 10.71
C MET A 113 -15.15 4.34 11.33
N ALA A 114 -15.61 4.17 12.57
CA ALA A 114 -16.33 5.21 13.31
C ALA A 114 -15.50 6.51 13.36
N SER A 115 -16.16 7.64 13.16
CA SER A 115 -15.55 8.98 13.14
C SER A 115 -14.51 9.21 12.02
N CYS A 116 -14.45 8.32 11.04
CA CYS A 116 -13.60 8.47 9.86
C CYS A 116 -14.46 8.74 8.60
N PRO A 117 -13.85 9.26 7.52
CA PRO A 117 -14.53 9.33 6.22
C PRO A 117 -14.90 7.94 5.70
N GLU A 118 -15.84 7.89 4.76
CA GLU A 118 -16.27 6.62 4.13
C GLU A 118 -15.09 5.90 3.45
N TYR A 119 -14.23 6.65 2.79
CA TYR A 119 -12.99 6.18 2.16
C TYR A 119 -11.84 7.09 2.53
N PHE A 120 -10.65 6.54 2.69
CA PHE A 120 -9.42 7.33 2.68
C PHE A 120 -8.96 7.48 1.23
N LEU A 121 -8.28 8.59 0.90
CA LEU A 121 -7.89 8.90 -0.46
C LEU A 121 -6.38 8.78 -0.64
N GLY A 122 -5.98 8.26 -1.80
CA GLY A 122 -4.61 8.33 -2.27
C GLY A 122 -4.24 9.76 -2.70
N ASP A 123 -2.94 10.06 -2.71
CA ASP A 123 -2.45 11.39 -3.09
C ASP A 123 -2.80 11.70 -4.55
N LYS A 124 -3.67 12.70 -4.72
CA LYS A 124 -4.20 13.09 -6.03
C LYS A 124 -3.11 13.61 -6.97
N GLU A 125 -2.17 14.43 -6.46
CA GLU A 125 -1.13 15.04 -7.28
C GLU A 125 -0.17 13.99 -7.84
N ILE A 126 0.17 12.98 -7.03
CA ILE A 126 1.00 11.87 -7.48
C ILE A 126 0.26 11.00 -8.52
N ILE A 127 -1.03 10.75 -8.32
CA ILE A 127 -1.83 9.98 -9.30
C ILE A 127 -1.90 10.74 -10.63
N GLU A 128 -2.17 12.06 -10.61
CA GLU A 128 -2.19 12.89 -11.82
C GLU A 128 -0.82 12.93 -12.51
N LEU A 129 0.28 12.94 -11.74
CA LEU A 129 1.64 12.85 -12.30
C LEU A 129 1.86 11.49 -13.01
N LEU A 130 1.45 10.38 -12.40
CA LEU A 130 1.55 9.05 -13.00
C LEU A 130 0.77 8.96 -14.33
N GLU A 131 -0.44 9.52 -14.37
CA GLU A 131 -1.26 9.58 -15.58
C GLU A 131 -0.62 10.43 -16.68
N LYS A 132 -0.11 11.62 -16.31
CA LYS A 132 0.57 12.54 -17.22
C LYS A 132 1.84 11.94 -17.84
N GLU A 133 2.60 11.19 -17.03
CA GLU A 133 3.84 10.54 -17.48
C GLU A 133 3.59 9.18 -18.15
N ASN A 134 2.33 8.82 -18.40
CA ASN A 134 1.90 7.59 -19.07
C ASN A 134 2.43 6.30 -18.42
N PHE A 135 2.40 6.24 -17.09
CA PHE A 135 2.68 4.98 -16.39
C PHE A 135 1.56 3.97 -16.63
N GLU A 136 1.93 2.71 -16.78
CA GLU A 136 0.94 1.62 -16.91
C GLU A 136 0.52 1.12 -15.52
N PHE A 137 -0.73 1.33 -15.14
CA PHE A 137 -1.32 0.87 -13.89
C PHE A 137 -2.85 0.83 -13.93
N LYS A 138 -3.44 0.09 -13.01
CA LYS A 138 -4.87 0.13 -12.73
C LYS A 138 -5.12 1.08 -11.56
N LYS A 139 -5.99 2.06 -11.75
CA LYS A 139 -6.38 3.03 -10.72
C LYS A 139 -7.72 2.66 -10.11
N GLY A 140 -7.77 2.42 -8.82
CA GLY A 140 -9.02 2.12 -8.14
C GLY A 140 -8.88 1.95 -6.64
N MET A 141 -9.78 1.16 -6.06
CA MET A 141 -9.81 0.90 -4.63
C MET A 141 -8.96 -0.32 -4.27
N ILE A 142 -8.24 -0.20 -3.17
CA ILE A 142 -7.64 -1.33 -2.45
C ILE A 142 -8.41 -1.52 -1.14
N LEU A 143 -8.83 -2.76 -0.86
CA LEU A 143 -9.41 -3.15 0.40
C LEU A 143 -8.35 -3.79 1.31
N CYS A 144 -8.50 -3.62 2.62
CA CYS A 144 -7.54 -4.11 3.60
C CYS A 144 -8.24 -4.90 4.72
N SER A 145 -7.65 -6.05 5.09
CA SER A 145 -8.08 -6.83 6.26
C SER A 145 -6.90 -7.57 6.89
N ASP A 146 -6.98 -7.92 8.18
CA ASP A 146 -6.00 -8.81 8.83
C ASP A 146 -6.21 -10.29 8.47
N ARG A 147 -6.65 -10.55 7.24
CA ARG A 147 -6.87 -11.89 6.70
C ARG A 147 -6.20 -12.00 5.34
N PHE A 148 -5.33 -13.01 5.17
CA PHE A 148 -4.89 -13.41 3.83
C PHE A 148 -6.12 -13.97 3.09
N MET A 149 -6.61 -13.21 2.09
CA MET A 149 -7.88 -13.49 1.43
C MET A 149 -7.72 -14.61 0.40
N THR A 150 -8.35 -15.75 0.65
CA THR A 150 -8.40 -16.89 -0.28
C THR A 150 -9.82 -17.25 -0.69
N ASP A 151 -10.81 -16.76 0.07
CA ASP A 151 -12.22 -17.06 -0.14
C ASP A 151 -12.83 -16.08 -1.15
N HIS A 152 -12.82 -16.49 -2.42
CA HIS A 152 -13.40 -15.75 -3.53
C HIS A 152 -14.91 -15.48 -3.33
N ASN A 153 -15.68 -16.49 -2.88
CA ASN A 153 -17.12 -16.35 -2.72
C ASN A 153 -17.47 -15.32 -1.63
N PHE A 154 -16.71 -15.34 -0.52
CA PHE A 154 -16.84 -14.34 0.52
C PHE A 154 -16.51 -12.93 -0.02
N LEU A 155 -15.40 -12.79 -0.73
CA LEU A 155 -15.01 -11.49 -1.30
C LEU A 155 -16.09 -10.99 -2.28
N ASP A 156 -16.57 -11.82 -3.19
CA ASP A 156 -17.60 -11.44 -4.17
C ASP A 156 -18.91 -11.02 -3.50
N SER A 157 -19.30 -11.70 -2.41
CA SER A 157 -20.50 -11.31 -1.66
C SER A 157 -20.36 -9.89 -1.07
N ILE A 158 -19.20 -9.58 -0.49
CA ILE A 158 -18.91 -8.26 0.08
C ILE A 158 -18.85 -7.20 -1.03
N LEU A 159 -18.15 -7.47 -2.14
CA LEU A 159 -18.05 -6.55 -3.27
C LEU A 159 -19.42 -6.25 -3.87
N SER A 160 -20.23 -7.29 -4.09
CA SER A 160 -21.56 -7.14 -4.68
C SER A 160 -22.58 -6.46 -3.76
N GLU A 161 -22.44 -6.57 -2.44
CA GLU A 161 -23.34 -5.93 -1.48
C GLU A 161 -22.94 -4.49 -1.15
N HIS A 162 -21.64 -4.25 -0.92
CA HIS A 162 -21.17 -3.02 -0.30
C HIS A 162 -20.33 -2.11 -1.21
N PHE A 163 -19.68 -2.67 -2.24
CA PHE A 163 -18.75 -1.93 -3.11
C PHE A 163 -19.15 -1.96 -4.60
N LYS A 164 -20.44 -2.12 -4.92
CA LYS A 164 -20.96 -2.24 -6.30
C LYS A 164 -20.52 -1.16 -7.26
N LYS A 165 -20.31 0.05 -6.76
CA LYS A 165 -19.97 1.23 -7.55
C LYS A 165 -18.48 1.52 -7.59
N GLU A 166 -17.69 0.69 -6.91
CA GLU A 166 -16.26 0.90 -6.75
C GLU A 166 -15.46 -0.07 -7.64
N ASP A 167 -14.43 0.47 -8.25
CA ASP A 167 -13.45 -0.36 -8.95
C ASP A 167 -12.43 -0.91 -7.95
N VAL A 168 -12.81 -2.00 -7.28
CA VAL A 168 -11.91 -2.72 -6.37
C VAL A 168 -11.03 -3.64 -7.19
N TYR A 169 -9.70 -3.46 -7.09
CA TYR A 169 -8.71 -4.22 -7.85
C TYR A 169 -7.87 -5.16 -6.98
N ALA A 170 -7.69 -4.84 -5.71
CA ALA A 170 -6.77 -5.58 -4.86
C ALA A 170 -7.24 -5.65 -3.40
N VAL A 171 -6.73 -6.66 -2.69
CA VAL A 171 -6.88 -6.81 -1.23
C VAL A 171 -5.48 -7.02 -0.64
N ASP A 172 -5.17 -6.26 0.41
CA ASP A 172 -3.94 -6.37 1.17
C ASP A 172 -4.20 -6.42 2.69
N MET A 173 -3.14 -6.30 3.49
CA MET A 173 -3.27 -6.38 4.95
C MET A 173 -2.84 -5.07 5.66
N GLU A 174 -2.44 -4.01 4.96
CA GLU A 174 -1.83 -2.81 5.56
C GLU A 174 -2.36 -1.47 5.03
N SER A 175 -2.64 -1.36 3.72
CA SER A 175 -2.75 -0.07 3.03
C SER A 175 -3.81 0.86 3.61
N THR A 176 -4.99 0.32 3.99
CA THR A 176 -6.05 1.15 4.59
C THR A 176 -5.66 1.63 5.99
N ALA A 177 -4.92 0.82 6.75
CA ALA A 177 -4.44 1.24 8.06
C ALA A 177 -3.43 2.39 7.93
N PHE A 178 -2.50 2.31 6.98
CA PHE A 178 -1.60 3.43 6.66
C PHE A 178 -2.37 4.67 6.17
N ALA A 179 -3.36 4.49 5.30
CA ALA A 179 -4.18 5.60 4.80
C ALA A 179 -4.98 6.28 5.91
N GLN A 180 -5.52 5.52 6.88
CA GLN A 180 -6.18 6.06 8.07
C GLN A 180 -5.20 6.86 8.92
N MET A 181 -4.00 6.35 9.15
CA MET A 181 -2.96 7.06 9.89
C MET A 181 -2.54 8.34 9.15
N ALA A 182 -2.35 8.27 7.83
CA ALA A 182 -2.04 9.44 7.01
C ALA A 182 -3.14 10.52 7.12
N TYR A 183 -4.40 10.13 7.10
CA TYR A 183 -5.53 11.02 7.34
C TYR A 183 -5.47 11.69 8.72
N LEU A 184 -5.23 10.91 9.78
CA LEU A 184 -5.14 11.41 11.16
C LEU A 184 -3.97 12.39 11.35
N PHE A 185 -2.82 12.10 10.76
CA PHE A 185 -1.61 12.91 10.85
C PHE A 185 -1.49 13.98 9.74
N LYS A 186 -2.50 14.08 8.86
CA LYS A 186 -2.54 15.02 7.72
C LYS A 186 -1.30 14.92 6.82
N LYS A 187 -0.90 13.70 6.51
CA LYS A 187 0.24 13.39 5.62
C LYS A 187 -0.25 12.94 4.26
N ARG A 188 0.49 13.29 3.21
CA ARG A 188 0.28 12.78 1.86
C ARG A 188 0.68 11.31 1.81
N PHE A 189 -0.16 10.48 1.18
CA PHE A 189 0.02 9.03 1.18
C PHE A 189 -0.44 8.40 -0.13
N LEU A 190 0.33 7.41 -0.61
CA LEU A 190 -0.06 6.58 -1.75
C LEU A 190 0.40 5.14 -1.54
N ALA A 191 -0.43 4.17 -1.89
CA ALA A 191 -0.02 2.77 -1.97
C ALA A 191 0.20 2.36 -3.43
N ILE A 192 1.33 1.66 -3.65
CA ILE A 192 1.71 1.03 -4.91
C ILE A 192 1.73 -0.47 -4.65
N ARG A 193 0.89 -1.23 -5.35
CA ARG A 193 0.80 -2.68 -5.22
C ARG A 193 1.07 -3.36 -6.55
N VAL A 194 1.78 -4.48 -6.50
CA VAL A 194 1.86 -5.41 -7.62
C VAL A 194 1.12 -6.68 -7.22
N ILE A 195 0.27 -7.17 -8.12
CA ILE A 195 -0.49 -8.37 -7.87
C ILE A 195 0.44 -9.58 -7.84
N SER A 196 0.52 -10.25 -6.71
CA SER A 196 1.31 -11.48 -6.52
C SER A 196 0.52 -12.74 -6.88
N ASP A 197 -0.78 -12.73 -6.62
CA ASP A 197 -1.69 -13.85 -6.74
C ASP A 197 -3.11 -13.35 -7.03
N VAL A 198 -3.95 -14.21 -7.59
CA VAL A 198 -5.37 -13.88 -7.82
C VAL A 198 -6.24 -14.66 -6.83
N ILE A 199 -7.08 -13.92 -6.10
CA ILE A 199 -7.90 -14.44 -5.01
C ILE A 199 -8.86 -15.49 -5.55
N GLY A 200 -8.83 -16.71 -4.92
CA GLY A 200 -9.70 -17.84 -5.26
C GLY A 200 -9.22 -18.70 -6.43
N GLU A 201 -8.00 -18.53 -6.91
CA GLU A 201 -7.37 -19.50 -7.80
C GLU A 201 -6.92 -20.75 -7.03
N ASN A 202 -6.97 -21.92 -7.68
CA ASN A 202 -6.71 -23.22 -7.03
C ASN A 202 -5.30 -23.35 -6.41
N SER A 203 -4.33 -22.58 -6.91
CA SER A 203 -2.92 -22.56 -6.48
C SER A 203 -2.52 -21.19 -5.94
N GLN A 204 -3.44 -20.47 -5.30
CA GLN A 204 -3.19 -19.07 -4.88
C GLN A 204 -1.97 -18.95 -3.96
N VAL A 205 -1.79 -19.83 -2.97
CA VAL A 205 -0.66 -19.77 -2.03
C VAL A 205 0.66 -20.08 -2.73
N GLU A 206 0.68 -21.07 -3.62
CA GLU A 206 1.85 -21.38 -4.46
C GLU A 206 2.15 -20.22 -5.42
N GLY A 207 1.11 -19.62 -5.99
CA GLY A 207 1.21 -18.43 -6.84
C GLY A 207 1.84 -17.26 -6.09
N TYR A 208 1.37 -16.97 -4.88
CA TYR A 208 1.95 -15.97 -3.99
C TYR A 208 3.43 -16.25 -3.73
N ASN A 209 3.78 -17.46 -3.27
CA ASN A 209 5.16 -17.81 -2.94
C ASN A 209 6.11 -17.70 -4.15
N SER A 210 5.66 -18.10 -5.34
CA SER A 210 6.49 -18.05 -6.56
C SER A 210 6.63 -16.65 -7.15
N SER A 211 5.68 -15.76 -6.88
CA SER A 211 5.65 -14.40 -7.46
C SER A 211 6.10 -13.31 -6.50
N LEU A 212 6.24 -13.61 -5.20
CA LEU A 212 6.53 -12.61 -4.16
C LEU A 212 7.77 -11.76 -4.48
N GLU A 213 8.90 -12.40 -4.79
CA GLU A 213 10.14 -11.69 -5.10
C GLU A 213 9.98 -10.81 -6.35
N TYR A 214 9.44 -11.38 -7.44
CA TYR A 214 9.20 -10.66 -8.68
C TYR A 214 8.27 -9.45 -8.46
N ALA A 215 7.15 -9.65 -7.79
CA ALA A 215 6.17 -8.59 -7.55
C ALA A 215 6.72 -7.49 -6.62
N SER A 216 7.51 -7.88 -5.61
CA SER A 216 8.20 -6.94 -4.71
C SER A 216 9.22 -6.09 -5.47
N VAL A 217 10.06 -6.70 -6.29
CA VAL A 217 11.02 -5.97 -7.15
C VAL A 217 10.28 -5.03 -8.09
N LYS A 218 9.23 -5.50 -8.76
CA LYS A 218 8.44 -4.69 -9.70
C LYS A 218 7.78 -3.48 -9.03
N SER A 219 7.27 -3.63 -7.81
CA SER A 219 6.68 -2.51 -7.05
C SER A 219 7.72 -1.42 -6.76
N ASN A 220 8.94 -1.83 -6.40
CA ASN A 220 10.06 -0.92 -6.17
C ASN A 220 10.55 -0.26 -7.47
N GLU A 221 10.65 -1.00 -8.57
CA GLU A 221 11.02 -0.44 -9.89
C GLU A 221 10.02 0.61 -10.36
N PHE A 222 8.72 0.36 -10.14
CA PHE A 222 7.68 1.34 -10.42
C PHE A 222 7.89 2.61 -9.59
N LEU A 223 8.10 2.48 -8.27
CA LEU A 223 8.39 3.61 -7.41
C LEU A 223 9.67 4.36 -7.83
N ILE A 224 10.76 3.64 -8.15
CA ILE A 224 12.02 4.26 -8.60
C ILE A 224 11.81 5.13 -9.84
N LYS A 225 11.05 4.63 -10.84
CA LYS A 225 10.70 5.42 -12.03
C LYS A 225 9.86 6.66 -11.68
N LEU A 226 8.94 6.52 -10.72
CA LEU A 226 8.15 7.66 -10.24
C LEU A 226 9.04 8.69 -9.53
N LEU A 227 9.97 8.26 -8.66
CA LEU A 227 10.87 9.15 -7.93
C LEU A 227 11.80 9.96 -8.85
N GLU A 228 12.10 9.48 -10.04
CA GLU A 228 12.84 10.23 -11.07
C GLU A 228 12.03 11.44 -11.60
N LYS A 229 10.69 11.37 -11.54
CA LYS A 229 9.76 12.41 -12.03
C LYS A 229 9.33 13.39 -10.95
N ILE A 230 9.45 13.00 -9.69
CA ILE A 230 9.14 13.87 -8.53
C ILE A 230 10.34 14.80 -8.28
N LYS A 231 10.06 16.12 -8.25
CA LYS A 231 11.06 17.17 -8.00
C LYS A 231 10.77 17.92 -6.73
#